data_93d9e60f2def94140e226d087d9f3761
#
_entry.id   93d9e60f2def94140e226d087d9f3761
#
_cell.length_a   1.000
_cell.length_b   1.000
_cell.length_c   1.000
_cell.angle_alpha   90.00
_cell.angle_beta   90.00
_cell.angle_gamma   90.00
#
_symmetry.space_group_name_H-M   'P 1'
#
loop_
_entity.id
_entity.type
_entity.pdbx_description
1 polymer ?
#
loop_
_entity_poly.entity_id
_entity_poly.type
_entity_poly.pdbx_seq_one_letter_code
_entity_poly.pdbx_strand_id
1 'polypeptide(L)'
;MKEGAAEPYHEYPAKATGNNRFDATPNINDWYETIKLNYGVDYLNGGTCHFSPTPDTWIKMLDILLFWASKGTDGFRCDMAEMVPVEFWEWAIPQVKEAHPEILFIAEVYNPNEYRNYLFRGKFDYLYDKVGLYDTLRNVACGYESAASITHCWQSLNGIEKQMLNFLENHDEQRIASDFFAGDPRKGIPALIVSACMNTNPMMIYFGQEFGELGMDSEGFSGRDGRTTIFDYWSVDTIRRWRNGGKFDGKMLTEEHKRLYSIYQRVLTLCNEETSIAKGVFFDLMYANKNGWRFDEHKQYTFMRKYKNELLFIIVNFDSQLVDVAINVPSHAFDFLQIPQMEKYQATDLLTGAKEEICLLPYKATEVSVGAYNGKILKITF
;
A
#
# COMPACT_ATOMS: atom_id res chain seq x y z
N MET A 1 28.08 13.01 -13.78
CA MET A 1 29.04 13.74 -14.69
C MET A 1 30.03 14.53 -13.84
N LYS A 2 31.32 14.57 -14.21
CA LYS A 2 32.23 15.49 -13.52
C LYS A 2 31.86 16.91 -13.95
N GLU A 3 31.59 17.81 -13.00
CA GLU A 3 31.41 19.24 -13.26
C GLU A 3 32.61 19.76 -14.08
N GLY A 4 32.33 20.37 -15.22
CA GLY A 4 33.36 20.97 -16.08
C GLY A 4 33.84 20.13 -17.28
N ALA A 5 33.19 19.00 -17.58
CA ALA A 5 33.50 18.26 -18.81
C ALA A 5 33.03 19.07 -20.05
N ALA A 6 33.95 19.41 -20.95
CA ALA A 6 33.65 20.17 -22.16
C ALA A 6 32.90 19.36 -23.23
N GLU A 7 32.85 18.06 -23.10
CA GLU A 7 32.15 17.13 -24.02
C GLU A 7 31.18 16.24 -23.26
N PRO A 8 30.08 15.80 -23.89
CA PRO A 8 29.14 14.86 -23.27
C PRO A 8 29.85 13.53 -22.97
N TYR A 9 29.44 12.89 -21.87
CA TYR A 9 29.95 11.57 -21.52
C TYR A 9 29.64 10.58 -22.64
N HIS A 10 30.66 9.82 -23.05
CA HIS A 10 30.53 8.77 -24.04
C HIS A 10 31.14 7.47 -23.52
N GLU A 11 30.36 6.38 -23.59
CA GLU A 11 30.78 5.06 -23.13
C GLU A 11 30.92 4.08 -24.30
N TYR A 12 32.05 3.40 -24.36
CA TYR A 12 32.28 2.39 -25.39
C TYR A 12 32.97 1.15 -24.77
N PRO A 13 32.44 -0.04 -24.99
CA PRO A 13 31.13 -0.31 -25.59
C PRO A 13 30.01 0.26 -24.75
N ALA A 14 28.94 0.70 -25.41
CA ALA A 14 27.77 1.20 -24.72
C ALA A 14 27.12 0.10 -23.87
N LYS A 15 26.72 0.43 -22.64
CA LYS A 15 25.94 -0.47 -21.77
C LYS A 15 24.48 -0.03 -21.78
N ALA A 16 23.57 -1.00 -21.69
CA ALA A 16 22.17 -0.73 -21.44
C ALA A 16 22.00 -0.25 -19.98
N THR A 17 21.31 0.86 -19.77
CA THR A 17 20.92 1.33 -18.43
C THR A 17 19.70 0.60 -17.90
N GLY A 18 19.45 0.67 -16.60
CA GLY A 18 18.30 0.03 -15.96
C GLY A 18 16.95 0.44 -16.57
N ASN A 19 16.83 1.69 -17.04
CA ASN A 19 15.62 2.24 -17.67
C ASN A 19 15.54 2.04 -19.21
N ASN A 20 16.19 1.04 -19.76
CA ASN A 20 16.13 0.69 -21.19
C ASN A 20 16.72 1.74 -22.16
N ARG A 21 17.73 2.50 -21.75
CA ARG A 21 18.58 3.28 -22.68
C ARG A 21 19.71 2.41 -23.18
N PHE A 22 19.86 2.37 -24.50
CA PHE A 22 20.82 1.46 -25.17
C PHE A 22 21.87 2.22 -26.02
N ASP A 23 21.91 3.56 -25.93
CA ASP A 23 22.90 4.37 -26.63
C ASP A 23 24.15 4.65 -25.78
N ALA A 24 25.22 5.12 -26.42
CA ALA A 24 26.50 5.38 -25.76
C ALA A 24 26.54 6.69 -24.95
N THR A 25 25.48 7.48 -24.98
CA THR A 25 25.39 8.80 -24.32
C THR A 25 24.14 8.93 -23.49
N PRO A 26 23.99 8.13 -22.40
CA PRO A 26 22.84 8.24 -21.53
C PRO A 26 22.75 9.62 -20.87
N ASN A 27 21.51 10.10 -20.68
CA ASN A 27 21.23 11.35 -20.00
C ASN A 27 21.42 11.18 -18.49
N ILE A 28 21.64 12.27 -17.74
CA ILE A 28 21.76 12.24 -16.28
C ILE A 28 20.51 11.68 -15.58
N ASN A 29 19.35 11.77 -16.23
CA ASN A 29 18.09 11.21 -15.72
C ASN A 29 17.85 9.76 -16.16
N ASP A 30 18.69 9.22 -17.03
CA ASP A 30 18.74 7.78 -17.30
C ASP A 30 19.48 7.11 -16.13
N TRP A 31 19.15 5.88 -15.83
CA TRP A 31 19.80 5.15 -14.71
C TRP A 31 21.21 4.69 -15.14
N TYR A 32 22.06 5.65 -15.55
CA TYR A 32 23.38 5.39 -16.16
C TYR A 32 24.38 4.73 -15.19
N GLU A 33 24.14 4.82 -13.89
CA GLU A 33 24.92 4.14 -12.83
C GLU A 33 24.58 2.65 -12.73
N THR A 34 23.49 2.19 -13.36
CA THR A 34 23.04 0.81 -13.37
C THR A 34 23.40 0.11 -14.68
N ILE A 35 23.35 -1.21 -14.68
CA ILE A 35 23.51 -2.04 -15.88
C ILE A 35 22.30 -2.95 -15.99
N LYS A 36 21.61 -2.92 -17.13
CA LYS A 36 20.54 -3.86 -17.41
C LYS A 36 21.14 -5.24 -17.70
N LEU A 37 20.75 -6.23 -16.90
CA LEU A 37 21.17 -7.60 -17.13
C LEU A 37 20.45 -8.21 -18.35
N ASN A 38 21.15 -9.04 -19.11
CA ASN A 38 20.59 -9.68 -20.28
C ASN A 38 19.77 -10.91 -19.90
N TYR A 39 18.45 -10.76 -19.86
CA TYR A 39 17.50 -11.83 -19.65
C TYR A 39 17.06 -12.54 -20.94
N GLY A 40 17.75 -12.31 -22.06
CA GLY A 40 17.44 -12.95 -23.33
C GLY A 40 16.39 -12.21 -24.16
N VAL A 41 16.18 -10.91 -23.92
CA VAL A 41 15.29 -10.06 -24.71
C VAL A 41 16.13 -9.05 -25.50
N ASP A 42 15.98 -9.04 -26.82
CA ASP A 42 16.65 -8.10 -27.72
C ASP A 42 15.77 -6.86 -27.92
N TYR A 43 15.94 -5.87 -27.04
CA TYR A 43 15.17 -4.63 -27.07
C TYR A 43 15.47 -3.75 -28.30
N LEU A 44 16.63 -3.91 -28.93
CA LEU A 44 17.00 -3.14 -30.13
C LEU A 44 16.32 -3.69 -31.40
N ASN A 45 15.91 -4.95 -31.38
CA ASN A 45 15.25 -5.62 -32.49
C ASN A 45 13.81 -6.03 -32.12
N GLY A 46 13.03 -5.08 -31.62
CA GLY A 46 11.59 -5.25 -31.39
C GLY A 46 11.21 -6.15 -30.22
N GLY A 47 12.12 -6.39 -29.27
CA GLY A 47 11.84 -7.24 -28.10
C GLY A 47 11.83 -8.73 -28.41
N THR A 48 12.58 -9.17 -29.43
CA THR A 48 12.69 -10.61 -29.77
C THR A 48 13.27 -11.40 -28.60
N CYS A 49 12.59 -12.47 -28.23
CA CYS A 49 12.96 -13.31 -27.10
C CYS A 49 13.88 -14.47 -27.52
N HIS A 50 14.95 -14.69 -26.77
CA HIS A 50 15.95 -15.74 -26.94
C HIS A 50 16.07 -16.54 -25.64
N PHE A 51 15.09 -17.40 -25.34
CA PHE A 51 15.02 -18.18 -24.10
C PHE A 51 15.42 -19.66 -24.27
N SER A 52 15.84 -20.06 -25.47
CA SER A 52 16.36 -21.39 -25.76
C SER A 52 17.70 -21.28 -26.52
N PRO A 53 18.81 -21.78 -25.93
CA PRO A 53 18.90 -22.36 -24.58
C PRO A 53 18.60 -21.35 -23.49
N THR A 54 18.29 -21.84 -22.26
CA THR A 54 18.02 -20.98 -21.10
C THR A 54 19.16 -19.98 -20.90
N PRO A 55 18.89 -18.67 -20.82
CA PRO A 55 19.94 -17.64 -20.63
C PRO A 55 20.76 -17.90 -19.36
N ASP A 56 22.06 -17.70 -19.43
CA ASP A 56 22.97 -17.85 -18.28
C ASP A 56 22.60 -16.95 -17.10
N THR A 57 22.07 -15.76 -17.37
CA THR A 57 21.53 -14.84 -16.36
C THR A 57 20.43 -15.50 -15.53
N TRP A 58 19.53 -16.28 -16.15
CA TRP A 58 18.45 -16.95 -15.44
C TRP A 58 18.99 -17.97 -14.42
N ILE A 59 19.98 -18.75 -14.85
CA ILE A 59 20.60 -19.78 -13.99
C ILE A 59 21.27 -19.11 -12.79
N LYS A 60 22.04 -18.04 -13.02
CA LYS A 60 22.73 -17.31 -11.95
C LYS A 60 21.75 -16.63 -11.00
N MET A 61 20.67 -16.04 -11.50
CA MET A 61 19.66 -15.40 -10.65
C MET A 61 18.88 -16.43 -9.83
N LEU A 62 18.59 -17.59 -10.40
CA LEU A 62 18.01 -18.70 -9.63
C LEU A 62 18.94 -19.14 -8.50
N ASP A 63 20.25 -19.31 -8.78
CA ASP A 63 21.24 -19.68 -7.75
C ASP A 63 21.28 -18.64 -6.62
N ILE A 64 21.17 -17.34 -6.94
CA ILE A 64 21.12 -16.25 -5.94
C ILE A 64 19.85 -16.36 -5.09
N LEU A 65 18.69 -16.59 -5.70
CA LEU A 65 17.42 -16.77 -4.98
C LEU A 65 17.48 -17.98 -4.03
N LEU A 66 17.96 -19.13 -4.52
CA LEU A 66 18.13 -20.35 -3.72
C LEU A 66 19.15 -20.16 -2.59
N PHE A 67 20.25 -19.44 -2.86
CA PHE A 67 21.25 -19.14 -1.83
C PHE A 67 20.62 -18.35 -0.66
N TRP A 68 19.90 -17.29 -0.94
CA TRP A 68 19.27 -16.48 0.13
C TRP A 68 18.11 -17.22 0.80
N ALA A 69 17.30 -17.96 0.05
CA ALA A 69 16.28 -18.83 0.60
C ALA A 69 16.86 -19.83 1.62
N SER A 70 18.03 -20.42 1.31
CA SER A 70 18.74 -21.35 2.22
C SER A 70 19.26 -20.69 3.51
N LYS A 71 19.31 -19.35 3.57
CA LYS A 71 19.69 -18.58 4.76
C LYS A 71 18.52 -18.27 5.70
N GLY A 72 17.30 -18.73 5.38
CA GLY A 72 16.12 -18.53 6.18
C GLY A 72 15.39 -17.20 5.89
N THR A 73 15.53 -16.67 4.67
CA THR A 73 14.72 -15.54 4.19
C THR A 73 13.28 -16.00 4.02
N ASP A 74 12.30 -15.22 4.50
CA ASP A 74 10.87 -15.54 4.41
C ASP A 74 10.28 -15.19 3.04
N GLY A 75 10.93 -14.30 2.27
CA GLY A 75 10.47 -13.90 0.95
C GLY A 75 11.39 -12.92 0.25
N PHE A 76 11.01 -12.57 -0.97
CA PHE A 76 11.71 -11.62 -1.83
C PHE A 76 10.78 -10.50 -2.30
N ARG A 77 11.19 -9.26 -2.10
CA ARG A 77 10.64 -8.12 -2.84
C ARG A 77 11.48 -7.94 -4.10
N CYS A 78 10.83 -8.07 -5.24
CA CYS A 78 11.46 -7.99 -6.54
C CYS A 78 11.28 -6.59 -7.11
N ASP A 79 12.39 -5.85 -7.11
CA ASP A 79 12.49 -4.49 -7.64
C ASP A 79 12.22 -4.47 -9.13
N MET A 80 11.40 -3.51 -9.59
CA MET A 80 11.06 -3.30 -11.01
C MET A 80 10.81 -4.62 -11.74
N ALA A 81 10.03 -5.54 -11.12
CA ALA A 81 9.83 -6.90 -11.63
C ALA A 81 9.26 -6.93 -13.06
N GLU A 82 8.49 -5.91 -13.46
CA GLU A 82 7.95 -5.79 -14.82
C GLU A 82 9.02 -5.48 -15.89
N MET A 83 10.22 -5.06 -15.50
CA MET A 83 11.36 -4.90 -16.41
C MET A 83 12.14 -6.19 -16.66
N VAL A 84 11.80 -7.26 -15.94
CA VAL A 84 12.32 -8.61 -16.14
C VAL A 84 11.25 -9.44 -16.84
N PRO A 85 11.59 -10.20 -17.90
CA PRO A 85 10.59 -10.99 -18.63
C PRO A 85 9.78 -11.89 -17.70
N VAL A 86 8.46 -11.91 -17.87
CA VAL A 86 7.57 -12.75 -17.06
C VAL A 86 7.93 -14.23 -17.16
N GLU A 87 8.49 -14.67 -18.28
CA GLU A 87 8.99 -16.02 -18.53
C GLU A 87 10.11 -16.44 -17.57
N PHE A 88 10.96 -15.48 -17.16
CA PHE A 88 11.97 -15.76 -16.13
C PHE A 88 11.29 -16.09 -14.79
N TRP A 89 10.32 -15.30 -14.37
CA TRP A 89 9.60 -15.52 -13.12
C TRP A 89 8.79 -16.82 -13.14
N GLU A 90 8.11 -17.10 -14.26
CA GLU A 90 7.40 -18.37 -14.51
C GLU A 90 8.33 -19.59 -14.37
N TRP A 91 9.59 -19.44 -14.77
CA TRP A 91 10.59 -20.50 -14.69
C TRP A 91 11.27 -20.59 -13.31
N ALA A 92 11.61 -19.44 -12.70
CA ALA A 92 12.43 -19.40 -11.48
C ALA A 92 11.62 -19.63 -10.20
N ILE A 93 10.46 -18.95 -10.04
CA ILE A 93 9.68 -18.98 -8.78
C ILE A 93 9.24 -20.39 -8.41
N PRO A 94 8.72 -21.25 -9.32
CA PRO A 94 8.37 -22.62 -8.96
C PRO A 94 9.56 -23.44 -8.44
N GLN A 95 10.76 -23.26 -8.99
CA GLN A 95 11.96 -23.97 -8.55
C GLN A 95 12.38 -23.55 -7.14
N VAL A 96 12.29 -22.25 -6.82
CA VAL A 96 12.55 -21.78 -5.46
C VAL A 96 11.51 -22.34 -4.49
N LYS A 97 10.22 -22.33 -4.84
CA LYS A 97 9.13 -22.84 -3.99
C LYS A 97 9.15 -24.36 -3.85
N GLU A 98 9.69 -25.09 -4.82
CA GLU A 98 9.92 -26.54 -4.69
C GLU A 98 10.93 -26.85 -3.58
N ALA A 99 12.02 -26.07 -3.51
CA ALA A 99 13.04 -26.21 -2.47
C ALA A 99 12.64 -25.57 -1.12
N HIS A 100 11.86 -24.48 -1.16
CA HIS A 100 11.47 -23.65 -0.02
C HIS A 100 10.00 -23.22 -0.15
N PRO A 101 9.02 -24.10 0.19
CA PRO A 101 7.59 -23.88 -0.09
C PRO A 101 6.97 -22.64 0.58
N GLU A 102 7.53 -22.18 1.71
CA GLU A 102 7.02 -21.05 2.48
C GLU A 102 7.50 -19.68 1.97
N ILE A 103 8.42 -19.65 1.01
CA ILE A 103 8.97 -18.40 0.47
C ILE A 103 7.91 -17.63 -0.29
N LEU A 104 7.75 -16.34 0.05
CA LEU A 104 6.85 -15.42 -0.63
C LEU A 104 7.59 -14.57 -1.67
N PHE A 105 6.90 -14.24 -2.76
CA PHE A 105 7.39 -13.32 -3.78
C PHE A 105 6.45 -12.11 -3.92
N ILE A 106 6.99 -10.93 -3.70
CA ILE A 106 6.29 -9.65 -3.84
C ILE A 106 6.91 -8.90 -5.01
N ALA A 107 6.11 -8.51 -5.99
CA ALA A 107 6.60 -7.79 -7.16
C ALA A 107 6.22 -6.31 -7.12
N GLU A 108 7.17 -5.49 -7.52
CA GLU A 108 6.91 -4.12 -7.93
C GLU A 108 6.53 -4.12 -9.43
N VAL A 109 5.23 -3.94 -9.68
CA VAL A 109 4.63 -3.85 -11.02
C VAL A 109 3.72 -2.63 -11.03
N TYR A 110 3.97 -1.67 -11.91
CA TYR A 110 3.22 -0.42 -11.98
C TYR A 110 2.21 -0.36 -13.13
N ASN A 111 2.31 -1.26 -14.10
CA ASN A 111 1.33 -1.36 -15.17
C ASN A 111 0.16 -2.25 -14.78
N PRO A 112 -1.06 -1.71 -14.55
CA PRO A 112 -2.22 -2.51 -14.14
C PRO A 112 -2.63 -3.58 -15.16
N ASN A 113 -2.30 -3.39 -16.44
CA ASN A 113 -2.57 -4.39 -17.48
C ASN A 113 -1.71 -5.65 -17.32
N GLU A 114 -0.58 -5.53 -16.64
CA GLU A 114 0.37 -6.62 -16.40
C GLU A 114 0.11 -7.35 -15.05
N TYR A 115 -0.71 -6.83 -14.16
CA TYR A 115 -0.94 -7.42 -12.84
C TYR A 115 -1.27 -8.91 -12.93
N ARG A 116 -2.22 -9.29 -13.77
CA ARG A 116 -2.62 -10.70 -13.94
C ARG A 116 -1.53 -11.57 -14.55
N ASN A 117 -0.73 -11.00 -15.45
CA ASN A 117 0.39 -11.68 -16.08
C ASN A 117 1.45 -12.05 -15.02
N TYR A 118 1.83 -11.10 -14.17
CA TYR A 118 2.83 -11.36 -13.12
C TYR A 118 2.29 -12.23 -11.97
N LEU A 119 1.01 -12.10 -11.60
CA LEU A 119 0.40 -12.97 -10.59
C LEU A 119 0.26 -14.42 -11.08
N PHE A 120 -0.36 -14.62 -12.23
CA PHE A 120 -0.76 -15.97 -12.65
C PHE A 120 0.31 -16.69 -13.45
N ARG A 121 0.94 -16.02 -14.40
CA ARG A 121 2.05 -16.58 -15.18
C ARG A 121 3.36 -16.44 -14.42
N GLY A 122 3.69 -15.25 -13.95
CA GLY A 122 4.90 -14.96 -13.19
C GLY A 122 4.98 -15.62 -11.81
N LYS A 123 3.84 -16.12 -11.25
CA LYS A 123 3.75 -16.85 -9.98
C LYS A 123 4.06 -16.03 -8.73
N PHE A 124 3.96 -14.71 -8.80
CA PHE A 124 4.05 -13.84 -7.63
C PHE A 124 2.89 -14.05 -6.67
N ASP A 125 3.14 -13.95 -5.37
CA ASP A 125 2.12 -14.04 -4.34
C ASP A 125 1.39 -12.71 -4.17
N TYR A 126 2.15 -11.59 -4.24
CA TYR A 126 1.64 -10.24 -4.08
C TYR A 126 2.27 -9.25 -5.05
N LEU A 127 1.51 -8.21 -5.42
CA LEU A 127 1.99 -7.04 -6.16
C LEU A 127 1.74 -5.77 -5.34
N TYR A 128 2.56 -4.74 -5.51
CA TYR A 128 2.29 -3.42 -4.96
C TYR A 128 1.02 -2.81 -5.57
N ASP A 129 0.11 -2.32 -4.74
CA ASP A 129 -1.03 -1.49 -5.19
C ASP A 129 -0.63 -0.01 -5.23
N LYS A 130 0.31 0.31 -6.15
CA LYS A 130 0.83 1.66 -6.31
C LYS A 130 -0.11 2.54 -7.12
N VAL A 131 -0.42 2.12 -8.35
CA VAL A 131 -1.15 2.94 -9.33
C VAL A 131 -2.65 3.01 -9.04
N GLY A 132 -3.18 2.00 -8.32
CA GLY A 132 -4.57 1.97 -7.89
C GLY A 132 -4.79 2.69 -6.56
N LEU A 133 -4.73 1.92 -5.46
CA LEU A 133 -5.15 2.41 -4.14
C LEU A 133 -4.19 3.45 -3.56
N TYR A 134 -2.85 3.27 -3.68
CA TYR A 134 -1.90 4.23 -3.12
C TYR A 134 -2.08 5.62 -3.73
N ASP A 135 -2.05 5.74 -5.07
CA ASP A 135 -2.16 7.04 -5.75
C ASP A 135 -3.50 7.72 -5.44
N THR A 136 -4.59 6.96 -5.42
CA THR A 136 -5.92 7.49 -5.06
C THR A 136 -5.95 7.97 -3.61
N LEU A 137 -5.49 7.17 -2.64
CA LEU A 137 -5.48 7.58 -1.22
C LEU A 137 -4.59 8.80 -0.98
N ARG A 138 -3.45 8.89 -1.68
CA ARG A 138 -2.60 10.08 -1.66
C ARG A 138 -3.36 11.32 -2.11
N ASN A 139 -4.01 11.24 -3.26
CA ASN A 139 -4.77 12.36 -3.82
C ASN A 139 -5.95 12.76 -2.93
N VAL A 140 -6.68 11.79 -2.38
CA VAL A 140 -7.79 12.05 -1.44
C VAL A 140 -7.29 12.71 -0.16
N ALA A 141 -6.20 12.22 0.44
CA ALA A 141 -5.62 12.80 1.64
C ALA A 141 -5.11 14.25 1.43
N CYS A 142 -4.67 14.55 0.22
CA CYS A 142 -4.27 15.92 -0.19
C CYS A 142 -5.46 16.79 -0.61
N GLY A 143 -6.67 16.24 -0.77
CA GLY A 143 -7.86 16.96 -1.25
C GLY A 143 -7.89 17.21 -2.75
N TYR A 144 -7.09 16.48 -3.53
CA TYR A 144 -7.03 16.59 -4.99
C TYR A 144 -8.04 15.69 -5.70
N GLU A 145 -8.57 14.69 -4.99
CA GLU A 145 -9.49 13.69 -5.53
C GLU A 145 -10.61 13.38 -4.52
N SER A 146 -11.75 12.90 -5.03
CA SER A 146 -12.89 12.49 -4.22
C SER A 146 -12.63 11.15 -3.54
N ALA A 147 -13.07 10.99 -2.28
CA ALA A 147 -13.04 9.70 -1.59
C ALA A 147 -13.87 8.62 -2.33
N ALA A 148 -14.87 9.02 -3.13
CA ALA A 148 -15.63 8.09 -3.97
C ALA A 148 -14.76 7.34 -4.99
N SER A 149 -13.59 7.88 -5.38
CA SER A 149 -12.65 7.22 -6.30
C SER A 149 -12.07 5.92 -5.73
N ILE A 150 -12.04 5.77 -4.41
CA ILE A 150 -11.58 4.54 -3.74
C ILE A 150 -12.40 3.32 -4.20
N THR A 151 -13.70 3.52 -4.46
CA THR A 151 -14.57 2.46 -5.00
C THR A 151 -14.04 1.93 -6.33
N HIS A 152 -13.54 2.81 -7.22
CA HIS A 152 -13.00 2.39 -8.50
C HIS A 152 -11.72 1.55 -8.36
N CYS A 153 -10.90 1.79 -7.33
CA CYS A 153 -9.66 1.04 -7.12
C CYS A 153 -9.94 -0.46 -6.95
N TRP A 154 -10.82 -0.84 -6.03
CA TRP A 154 -11.12 -2.26 -5.81
C TRP A 154 -11.92 -2.88 -6.97
N GLN A 155 -12.80 -2.11 -7.64
CA GLN A 155 -13.54 -2.60 -8.81
C GLN A 155 -12.63 -2.94 -9.97
N SER A 156 -11.58 -2.13 -10.22
CA SER A 156 -10.64 -2.35 -11.32
C SER A 156 -9.78 -3.62 -11.13
N LEU A 157 -9.51 -4.02 -9.89
CA LEU A 157 -8.76 -5.23 -9.58
C LEU A 157 -9.51 -6.52 -9.93
N ASN A 158 -10.84 -6.53 -9.80
CA ASN A 158 -11.74 -7.59 -10.28
C ASN A 158 -11.24 -9.02 -9.95
N GLY A 159 -11.14 -9.34 -8.67
CA GLY A 159 -10.82 -10.68 -8.15
C GLY A 159 -9.35 -10.93 -7.79
N ILE A 160 -8.46 -9.93 -7.98
CA ILE A 160 -7.06 -10.03 -7.50
C ILE A 160 -6.79 -9.16 -6.27
N GLU A 161 -7.81 -8.59 -5.65
CA GLU A 161 -7.70 -7.65 -4.54
C GLU A 161 -6.89 -8.22 -3.37
N LYS A 162 -7.02 -9.51 -3.13
CA LYS A 162 -6.33 -10.21 -2.02
C LYS A 162 -4.82 -10.38 -2.26
N GLN A 163 -4.38 -10.22 -3.49
CA GLN A 163 -2.99 -10.36 -3.89
C GLN A 163 -2.27 -9.02 -4.06
N MET A 164 -2.91 -7.92 -3.65
CA MET A 164 -2.32 -6.60 -3.68
C MET A 164 -1.73 -6.24 -2.32
N LEU A 165 -0.48 -5.79 -2.29
CA LEU A 165 0.17 -5.25 -1.09
C LEU A 165 -0.16 -3.76 -0.98
N ASN A 166 -0.96 -3.39 0.01
CA ASN A 166 -1.28 -1.99 0.29
C ASN A 166 -0.15 -1.30 1.06
N PHE A 167 0.06 -0.03 0.79
CA PHE A 167 1.02 0.81 1.52
C PHE A 167 0.64 2.29 1.38
N LEU A 168 1.19 3.14 2.24
CA LEU A 168 1.03 4.59 2.20
C LEU A 168 2.36 5.33 2.10
N GLU A 169 3.44 4.70 2.48
CA GLU A 169 4.82 5.17 2.34
C GLU A 169 5.73 4.00 1.97
N ASN A 170 6.78 4.28 1.22
CA ASN A 170 7.90 3.39 0.98
C ASN A 170 9.18 4.20 0.74
N HIS A 171 10.26 3.56 0.30
CA HIS A 171 11.55 4.21 0.07
C HIS A 171 11.59 5.09 -1.20
N ASP A 172 10.61 4.96 -2.10
CA ASP A 172 10.50 5.72 -3.35
C ASP A 172 9.47 6.86 -3.28
N GLU A 173 8.55 6.81 -2.31
CA GLU A 173 7.45 7.77 -2.21
C GLU A 173 7.69 8.78 -1.07
N GLN A 174 7.08 9.97 -1.19
CA GLN A 174 7.16 10.97 -0.15
C GLN A 174 6.47 10.51 1.13
N ARG A 175 7.00 10.95 2.28
CA ARG A 175 6.36 10.78 3.58
C ARG A 175 5.05 11.56 3.65
N ILE A 176 4.03 10.99 4.26
CA ILE A 176 2.72 11.65 4.44
C ILE A 176 2.87 13.01 5.14
N ALA A 177 3.76 13.07 6.13
CA ALA A 177 4.00 14.28 6.92
C ALA A 177 4.82 15.35 6.18
N SER A 178 5.42 15.04 5.04
CA SER A 178 6.25 15.99 4.28
C SER A 178 5.43 17.09 3.60
N ASP A 179 6.07 18.23 3.34
CA ASP A 179 5.51 19.33 2.54
C ASP A 179 5.21 18.90 1.08
N PHE A 180 5.78 17.79 0.63
CA PHE A 180 5.61 17.24 -0.72
C PHE A 180 4.47 16.23 -0.84
N PHE A 181 3.81 15.89 0.27
CA PHE A 181 2.62 15.05 0.27
C PHE A 181 1.48 15.81 0.97
N ALA A 182 1.15 15.47 2.22
CA ALA A 182 -0.01 16.02 2.92
C ALA A 182 0.34 17.09 3.97
N GLY A 183 1.61 17.21 4.36
CA GLY A 183 2.11 18.18 5.35
C GLY A 183 1.62 17.95 6.78
N ASP A 184 0.83 16.90 7.01
CA ASP A 184 0.26 16.53 8.31
C ASP A 184 0.06 15.01 8.35
N PRO A 185 0.75 14.28 9.23
CA PRO A 185 0.65 12.81 9.30
C PRO A 185 -0.75 12.31 9.68
N ARG A 186 -1.58 13.14 10.34
CA ARG A 186 -2.96 12.79 10.69
C ARG A 186 -3.85 12.56 9.47
N LYS A 187 -3.58 13.26 8.36
CA LYS A 187 -4.31 13.10 7.11
C LYS A 187 -4.17 11.68 6.52
N GLY A 188 -3.14 10.95 6.93
CA GLY A 188 -2.95 9.54 6.58
C GLY A 188 -3.80 8.57 7.40
N ILE A 189 -4.43 8.96 8.51
CA ILE A 189 -5.19 8.05 9.37
C ILE A 189 -6.41 7.43 8.65
N PRO A 190 -7.26 8.19 7.94
CA PRO A 190 -8.35 7.60 7.17
C PRO A 190 -7.85 6.62 6.11
N ALA A 191 -6.77 6.98 5.42
CA ALA A 191 -6.12 6.14 4.40
C ALA A 191 -5.55 4.84 5.02
N LEU A 192 -4.96 4.91 6.21
CA LEU A 192 -4.50 3.73 6.97
C LEU A 192 -5.66 2.77 7.25
N ILE A 193 -6.80 3.29 7.75
CA ILE A 193 -7.97 2.47 8.07
C ILE A 193 -8.53 1.81 6.80
N VAL A 194 -8.63 2.54 5.69
CA VAL A 194 -9.06 1.98 4.40
C VAL A 194 -8.11 0.89 3.95
N SER A 195 -6.80 1.16 3.88
CA SER A 195 -5.78 0.21 3.41
C SER A 195 -5.74 -1.07 4.26
N ALA A 196 -5.93 -0.93 5.57
CA ALA A 196 -5.84 -2.05 6.51
C ALA A 196 -7.13 -2.89 6.59
N CYS A 197 -8.31 -2.27 6.38
CA CYS A 197 -9.59 -2.91 6.68
C CYS A 197 -10.42 -3.26 5.44
N MET A 198 -10.11 -2.68 4.26
CA MET A 198 -10.96 -2.86 3.08
C MET A 198 -10.93 -4.28 2.54
N ASN A 199 -9.79 -4.95 2.60
CA ASN A 199 -9.66 -6.31 2.07
C ASN A 199 -8.88 -7.23 3.03
N THR A 200 -8.55 -8.44 2.58
CA THR A 200 -7.78 -9.46 3.34
C THR A 200 -6.31 -9.50 2.94
N ASN A 201 -5.86 -8.54 2.16
CA ASN A 201 -4.50 -8.39 1.65
C ASN A 201 -3.54 -7.83 2.71
N PRO A 202 -2.23 -8.06 2.57
CA PRO A 202 -1.24 -7.50 3.48
C PRO A 202 -1.10 -5.99 3.31
N MET A 203 -0.61 -5.35 4.37
CA MET A 203 -0.27 -3.93 4.37
C MET A 203 1.19 -3.75 4.81
N MET A 204 1.93 -2.92 4.08
CA MET A 204 3.29 -2.55 4.42
C MET A 204 3.31 -1.20 5.13
N ILE A 205 4.09 -1.10 6.21
CA ILE A 205 4.39 0.15 6.91
C ILE A 205 5.86 0.46 6.71
N TYR A 206 6.15 1.68 6.25
CA TYR A 206 7.52 2.14 6.12
C TYR A 206 8.03 2.67 7.47
N PHE A 207 9.27 2.36 7.83
CA PHE A 207 9.83 2.71 9.14
C PHE A 207 9.73 4.22 9.44
N GLY A 208 9.20 4.57 10.62
CA GLY A 208 8.95 5.95 11.02
C GLY A 208 7.60 6.53 10.57
N GLN A 209 6.88 5.88 9.66
CA GLN A 209 5.54 6.28 9.24
C GLN A 209 4.58 6.38 10.43
N GLU A 210 4.65 5.41 11.34
CA GLU A 210 3.86 5.32 12.56
C GLU A 210 4.14 6.44 13.58
N PHE A 211 5.23 7.18 13.39
CA PHE A 211 5.58 8.35 14.19
C PHE A 211 5.42 9.66 13.42
N GLY A 212 5.02 9.63 12.16
CA GLY A 212 4.88 10.81 11.32
C GLY A 212 6.23 11.40 10.90
N GLU A 213 7.18 10.54 10.47
CA GLU A 213 8.47 10.99 9.94
C GLU A 213 8.28 11.95 8.77
N LEU A 214 9.02 13.04 8.78
CA LEU A 214 8.80 14.14 7.84
C LEU A 214 9.47 13.92 6.48
N GLY A 215 10.65 13.27 6.44
CA GLY A 215 11.43 13.15 5.22
C GLY A 215 11.89 14.52 4.68
N MET A 216 12.13 15.49 5.56
CA MET A 216 12.38 16.88 5.18
C MET A 216 13.84 17.32 5.44
N ASP A 217 14.74 16.36 5.71
CA ASP A 217 16.19 16.56 5.72
C ASP A 217 16.76 16.27 4.32
N SER A 218 18.02 15.85 4.23
CA SER A 218 18.69 15.59 2.95
C SER A 218 18.67 14.12 2.54
N GLU A 219 17.76 13.32 3.11
CA GLU A 219 17.66 11.88 2.91
C GLU A 219 16.88 11.44 1.66
N GLY A 220 16.42 12.38 0.85
CA GLY A 220 15.72 12.11 -0.42
C GLY A 220 16.67 11.79 -1.58
N PHE A 221 16.11 11.42 -2.72
CA PHE A 221 16.87 11.17 -3.95
C PHE A 221 17.58 12.41 -4.50
N SER A 222 16.96 13.56 -4.32
CA SER A 222 17.48 14.87 -4.74
C SER A 222 17.75 15.80 -3.56
N GLY A 223 18.12 15.25 -2.41
CA GLY A 223 18.24 15.99 -1.16
C GLY A 223 16.89 16.12 -0.46
N ARG A 224 16.44 17.33 -0.16
CA ARG A 224 15.17 17.59 0.53
C ARG A 224 13.98 17.48 -0.44
N ASP A 225 13.43 16.30 -0.60
CA ASP A 225 12.32 16.02 -1.51
C ASP A 225 11.14 15.25 -0.88
N GLY A 226 11.13 15.15 0.45
CA GLY A 226 10.05 14.50 1.20
C GLY A 226 10.17 12.97 1.30
N ARG A 227 11.28 12.41 0.81
CA ARG A 227 11.56 10.96 0.84
C ARG A 227 12.60 10.60 1.89
N THR A 228 12.63 9.34 2.26
CA THR A 228 13.76 8.72 2.97
C THR A 228 14.20 7.51 2.17
N THR A 229 15.28 7.65 1.40
CA THR A 229 15.76 6.59 0.52
C THR A 229 16.46 5.47 1.30
N ILE A 230 16.65 4.31 0.67
CA ILE A 230 17.43 3.19 1.20
C ILE A 230 18.85 3.13 0.58
N PHE A 231 19.20 4.07 -0.29
CA PHE A 231 20.48 4.06 -1.03
C PHE A 231 21.64 4.65 -0.24
N ASP A 232 21.37 5.19 0.96
CA ASP A 232 22.37 5.70 1.88
C ASP A 232 21.99 5.41 3.34
N TYR A 233 22.89 5.71 4.28
CA TYR A 233 22.70 5.47 5.72
C TYR A 233 22.15 6.73 6.39
N TRP A 234 20.85 6.76 6.65
CA TRP A 234 20.18 7.91 7.25
C TRP A 234 19.85 7.67 8.72
N SER A 235 20.04 8.72 9.51
CA SER A 235 19.64 8.73 10.93
C SER A 235 18.32 9.48 11.07
N VAL A 236 17.21 8.78 10.85
CA VAL A 236 15.85 9.31 10.93
C VAL A 236 15.50 9.74 12.34
N ASP A 237 15.03 10.98 12.52
CA ASP A 237 14.85 11.62 13.85
C ASP A 237 13.81 10.88 14.71
N THR A 238 12.66 10.55 14.15
CA THR A 238 11.60 9.87 14.89
C THR A 238 12.05 8.50 15.40
N ILE A 239 12.80 7.76 14.60
CA ILE A 239 13.36 6.45 15.00
C ILE A 239 14.44 6.62 16.07
N ARG A 240 15.29 7.65 15.99
CA ARG A 240 16.26 7.96 17.06
C ARG A 240 15.55 8.26 18.37
N ARG A 241 14.50 9.06 18.34
CA ARG A 241 13.67 9.40 19.52
C ARG A 241 12.99 8.17 20.09
N TRP A 242 12.38 7.34 19.24
CA TRP A 242 11.78 6.08 19.66
C TRP A 242 12.79 5.14 20.30
N ARG A 243 13.96 4.96 19.67
CA ARG A 243 15.03 4.09 20.18
C ARG A 243 15.59 4.60 21.51
N ASN A 244 15.73 5.90 21.70
CA ASN A 244 16.22 6.56 22.92
C ASN A 244 17.47 5.86 23.54
N GLY A 245 18.54 5.71 22.74
CA GLY A 245 19.76 5.04 23.23
C GLY A 245 19.58 3.55 23.57
N GLY A 246 18.55 2.89 23.05
CA GLY A 246 18.22 1.49 23.30
C GLY A 246 17.25 1.25 24.46
N LYS A 247 16.65 2.31 25.02
CA LYS A 247 15.69 2.21 26.13
C LYS A 247 14.27 1.90 25.66
N PHE A 248 13.89 2.35 24.47
CA PHE A 248 12.55 2.15 23.87
C PHE A 248 11.40 2.55 24.79
N ASP A 249 11.59 3.57 25.62
CA ASP A 249 10.66 3.97 26.69
C ASP A 249 9.69 5.11 26.27
N GLY A 250 9.76 5.53 25.02
CA GLY A 250 8.93 6.60 24.46
C GLY A 250 9.16 8.01 25.03
N LYS A 251 10.14 8.19 25.94
CA LYS A 251 10.34 9.50 26.62
C LYS A 251 10.79 10.62 25.71
N MET A 252 11.43 10.28 24.59
CA MET A 252 11.90 11.26 23.62
C MET A 252 10.86 11.56 22.53
N LEU A 253 9.76 10.80 22.48
CA LEU A 253 8.66 11.03 21.56
C LEU A 253 7.77 12.17 22.06
N THR A 254 7.27 13.02 21.13
CA THR A 254 6.24 14.02 21.45
C THR A 254 4.90 13.33 21.72
N GLU A 255 3.94 14.05 22.31
CA GLU A 255 2.59 13.50 22.50
C GLU A 255 1.88 13.25 21.16
N GLU A 256 2.19 14.01 20.12
CA GLU A 256 1.67 13.78 18.77
C GLU A 256 2.20 12.47 18.17
N HIS A 257 3.52 12.22 18.27
CA HIS A 257 4.12 10.95 17.86
C HIS A 257 3.48 9.76 18.58
N LYS A 258 3.26 9.86 19.90
CA LYS A 258 2.66 8.80 20.71
C LYS A 258 1.21 8.53 20.31
N ARG A 259 0.43 9.59 20.05
CA ARG A 259 -0.96 9.45 19.60
C ARG A 259 -1.03 8.77 18.24
N LEU A 260 -0.23 9.21 17.28
CA LEU A 260 -0.19 8.59 15.96
C LEU A 260 0.23 7.12 16.05
N TYR A 261 1.31 6.84 16.76
CA TYR A 261 1.79 5.47 17.01
C TYR A 261 0.69 4.58 17.62
N SER A 262 -0.06 5.09 18.60
CA SER A 262 -1.15 4.33 19.23
C SER A 262 -2.25 3.97 18.23
N ILE A 263 -2.56 4.85 17.28
CA ILE A 263 -3.55 4.60 16.22
C ILE A 263 -3.02 3.51 15.26
N TYR A 264 -1.77 3.65 14.78
CA TYR A 264 -1.14 2.64 13.94
C TYR A 264 -1.11 1.27 14.63
N GLN A 265 -0.61 1.24 15.88
CA GLN A 265 -0.57 0.01 16.68
C GLN A 265 -1.97 -0.61 16.79
N ARG A 266 -3.00 0.19 17.10
CA ARG A 266 -4.37 -0.32 17.24
C ARG A 266 -4.91 -0.88 15.92
N VAL A 267 -4.80 -0.14 14.82
CA VAL A 267 -5.29 -0.58 13.50
C VAL A 267 -4.59 -1.86 13.06
N LEU A 268 -3.26 -1.93 13.18
CA LEU A 268 -2.48 -3.12 12.77
C LEU A 268 -2.77 -4.32 13.68
N THR A 269 -3.00 -4.10 14.97
CA THR A 269 -3.44 -5.16 15.89
C THR A 269 -4.80 -5.72 15.47
N LEU A 270 -5.76 -4.86 15.08
CA LEU A 270 -7.06 -5.29 14.59
C LEU A 270 -6.96 -6.16 13.33
N CYS A 271 -6.02 -5.89 12.43
CA CYS A 271 -5.80 -6.74 11.25
C CYS A 271 -5.46 -8.19 11.62
N ASN A 272 -4.78 -8.40 12.74
CA ASN A 272 -4.43 -9.74 13.23
C ASN A 272 -5.51 -10.37 14.13
N GLU A 273 -6.24 -9.57 14.87
CA GLU A 273 -7.22 -10.06 15.87
C GLU A 273 -8.64 -10.21 15.31
N GLU A 274 -9.06 -9.29 14.41
CA GLU A 274 -10.45 -9.25 13.92
C GLU A 274 -10.66 -10.15 12.72
N THR A 275 -11.34 -11.27 12.94
CA THR A 275 -11.62 -12.24 11.87
C THR A 275 -12.40 -11.63 10.71
N SER A 276 -13.26 -10.64 10.99
CA SER A 276 -14.01 -9.93 9.95
C SER A 276 -13.11 -9.10 9.03
N ILE A 277 -11.95 -8.63 9.49
CA ILE A 277 -10.94 -8.03 8.60
C ILE A 277 -10.21 -9.12 7.82
N ALA A 278 -9.69 -10.14 8.52
CA ALA A 278 -8.84 -11.16 7.91
C ALA A 278 -9.58 -12.11 6.95
N LYS A 279 -10.88 -12.35 7.13
CA LYS A 279 -11.66 -13.36 6.38
C LYS A 279 -13.03 -12.89 5.91
N GLY A 280 -13.46 -11.68 6.31
CA GLY A 280 -14.80 -11.19 6.07
C GLY A 280 -15.07 -10.84 4.61
N VAL A 281 -16.33 -10.88 4.25
CA VAL A 281 -16.83 -10.36 2.97
C VAL A 281 -16.87 -8.84 3.03
N PHE A 282 -16.44 -8.19 1.97
CA PHE A 282 -16.45 -6.74 1.79
C PHE A 282 -17.76 -6.29 1.12
N PHE A 283 -18.28 -5.15 1.56
CA PHE A 283 -19.42 -4.50 0.93
C PHE A 283 -19.25 -2.98 0.94
N ASP A 284 -19.15 -2.39 -0.25
CA ASP A 284 -19.03 -0.94 -0.43
C ASP A 284 -20.41 -0.27 -0.29
N LEU A 285 -20.49 0.81 0.49
CA LEU A 285 -21.71 1.56 0.72
C LEU A 285 -21.76 2.89 -0.06
N MET A 286 -20.70 3.25 -0.79
CA MET A 286 -20.58 4.57 -1.43
C MET A 286 -21.68 4.83 -2.44
N TYR A 287 -22.05 3.84 -3.27
CA TYR A 287 -23.10 4.02 -4.29
C TYR A 287 -24.48 4.36 -3.67
N ALA A 288 -24.77 3.87 -2.45
CA ALA A 288 -26.01 4.14 -1.73
C ALA A 288 -26.02 5.50 -1.00
N ASN A 289 -24.84 6.16 -0.92
CA ASN A 289 -24.64 7.41 -0.21
C ASN A 289 -24.19 8.55 -1.10
N LYS A 290 -24.19 8.35 -2.41
CA LYS A 290 -23.90 9.38 -3.41
C LYS A 290 -24.93 10.52 -3.32
N ASN A 291 -24.44 11.75 -3.19
CA ASN A 291 -25.27 12.93 -2.90
C ASN A 291 -26.18 12.77 -1.66
N GLY A 292 -25.70 12.00 -0.66
CA GLY A 292 -26.45 11.69 0.55
C GLY A 292 -26.67 12.91 1.45
N TRP A 293 -27.78 12.88 2.22
CA TRP A 293 -28.00 13.87 3.27
C TRP A 293 -26.99 13.64 4.38
N ARG A 294 -26.22 14.71 4.75
CA ARG A 294 -25.15 14.63 5.76
C ARG A 294 -24.07 13.58 5.46
N PHE A 295 -23.77 13.36 4.19
CA PHE A 295 -22.65 12.52 3.75
C PHE A 295 -21.99 13.15 2.54
N ASP A 296 -20.74 13.58 2.66
CA ASP A 296 -19.96 14.16 1.57
C ASP A 296 -19.08 13.08 0.96
N GLU A 297 -19.46 12.53 -0.17
CA GLU A 297 -18.74 11.47 -0.90
C GLU A 297 -17.34 11.90 -1.39
N HIS A 298 -17.05 13.21 -1.34
CA HIS A 298 -15.72 13.71 -1.66
C HIS A 298 -14.73 13.56 -0.51
N LYS A 299 -15.25 13.50 0.73
CA LYS A 299 -14.45 13.51 1.96
C LYS A 299 -14.67 12.33 2.87
N GLN A 300 -15.77 11.60 2.72
CA GLN A 300 -16.05 10.42 3.52
C GLN A 300 -16.08 9.17 2.66
N TYR A 301 -15.63 8.06 3.23
CA TYR A 301 -15.73 6.73 2.64
C TYR A 301 -16.27 5.75 3.66
N THR A 302 -17.17 4.86 3.23
CA THR A 302 -17.81 3.91 4.13
C THR A 302 -18.04 2.55 3.49
N PHE A 303 -17.79 1.50 4.27
CA PHE A 303 -17.95 0.12 3.84
C PHE A 303 -18.19 -0.82 5.02
N MET A 304 -18.56 -2.04 4.73
CA MET A 304 -18.78 -3.09 5.73
C MET A 304 -17.88 -4.30 5.49
N ARG A 305 -17.53 -4.98 6.60
CA ARG A 305 -16.86 -6.28 6.59
C ARG A 305 -17.71 -7.26 7.42
N LYS A 306 -18.02 -8.43 6.88
CA LYS A 306 -18.89 -9.40 7.55
C LYS A 306 -18.25 -10.78 7.57
N TYR A 307 -18.16 -11.36 8.75
CA TYR A 307 -17.78 -12.76 8.93
C TYR A 307 -18.64 -13.44 9.99
N LYS A 308 -19.37 -14.49 9.60
CA LYS A 308 -20.34 -15.21 10.47
C LYS A 308 -21.32 -14.22 11.14
N ASN A 309 -21.29 -14.13 12.46
CA ASN A 309 -22.14 -13.25 13.28
C ASN A 309 -21.48 -11.92 13.67
N GLU A 310 -20.32 -11.60 13.11
CA GLU A 310 -19.63 -10.34 13.34
C GLU A 310 -19.73 -9.42 12.13
N LEU A 311 -20.10 -8.17 12.35
CA LEU A 311 -20.11 -7.10 11.37
C LEU A 311 -19.19 -5.98 11.84
N LEU A 312 -18.31 -5.53 10.96
CA LEU A 312 -17.62 -4.25 11.11
C LEU A 312 -18.25 -3.25 10.16
N PHE A 313 -18.71 -2.13 10.70
CA PHE A 313 -19.15 -0.98 9.94
C PHE A 313 -18.07 0.09 10.03
N ILE A 314 -17.43 0.40 8.91
CA ILE A 314 -16.25 1.23 8.84
C ILE A 314 -16.58 2.52 8.12
N ILE A 315 -16.28 3.63 8.77
CA ILE A 315 -16.51 4.97 8.27
C ILE A 315 -15.22 5.77 8.44
N VAL A 316 -14.73 6.41 7.39
CA VAL A 316 -13.57 7.28 7.45
C VAL A 316 -13.90 8.70 6.98
N ASN A 317 -13.21 9.67 7.56
CA ASN A 317 -13.39 11.09 7.27
C ASN A 317 -12.04 11.74 6.96
N PHE A 318 -11.88 12.18 5.72
CA PHE A 318 -10.72 12.92 5.23
C PHE A 318 -10.87 14.44 5.44
N ASP A 319 -11.99 14.91 6.02
CA ASP A 319 -12.18 16.33 6.33
C ASP A 319 -11.38 16.77 7.55
N SER A 320 -10.97 18.03 7.56
CA SER A 320 -10.36 18.72 8.70
C SER A 320 -11.33 19.03 9.84
N GLN A 321 -12.61 18.72 9.67
CA GLN A 321 -13.66 18.95 10.67
C GLN A 321 -14.25 17.63 11.15
N LEU A 322 -14.70 17.62 12.40
CA LEU A 322 -15.60 16.58 12.90
C LEU A 322 -16.90 16.66 12.10
N VAL A 323 -17.42 15.50 11.68
CA VAL A 323 -18.67 15.39 10.92
C VAL A 323 -19.64 14.43 11.59
N ASP A 324 -20.92 14.78 11.56
CA ASP A 324 -22.02 13.87 11.88
C ASP A 324 -22.60 13.38 10.57
N VAL A 325 -22.29 12.15 10.20
CA VAL A 325 -22.72 11.54 8.95
C VAL A 325 -23.99 10.70 9.12
N ALA A 326 -24.81 10.67 8.07
CA ALA A 326 -26.01 9.84 8.00
C ALA A 326 -25.83 8.85 6.82
N ILE A 327 -25.64 7.57 7.14
CA ILE A 327 -25.27 6.54 6.18
C ILE A 327 -26.44 5.62 5.87
N ASN A 328 -26.82 5.56 4.61
CA ASN A 328 -27.83 4.62 4.13
C ASN A 328 -27.20 3.24 3.90
N VAL A 329 -27.80 2.23 4.51
CA VAL A 329 -27.49 0.83 4.25
C VAL A 329 -28.62 0.25 3.41
N PRO A 330 -28.42 -0.06 2.14
CA PRO A 330 -29.49 -0.46 1.23
C PRO A 330 -29.99 -1.89 1.51
N SER A 331 -31.24 -2.20 1.18
CA SER A 331 -31.88 -3.49 1.49
C SER A 331 -31.05 -4.69 1.07
N HIS A 332 -30.48 -4.65 -0.12
CA HIS A 332 -29.69 -5.79 -0.61
C HIS A 332 -28.35 -5.99 0.13
N ALA A 333 -27.84 -4.97 0.87
CA ALA A 333 -26.71 -5.17 1.77
C ALA A 333 -27.09 -6.09 2.94
N PHE A 334 -28.31 -5.94 3.47
CA PHE A 334 -28.83 -6.84 4.52
C PHE A 334 -28.96 -8.28 4.02
N ASP A 335 -29.47 -8.44 2.80
CA ASP A 335 -29.65 -9.76 2.18
C ASP A 335 -28.26 -10.39 1.85
N PHE A 336 -27.35 -9.64 1.23
CA PHE A 336 -26.04 -10.13 0.84
C PHE A 336 -25.14 -10.47 2.04
N LEU A 337 -25.13 -9.61 3.05
CA LEU A 337 -24.33 -9.80 4.27
C LEU A 337 -25.07 -10.60 5.35
N GLN A 338 -26.34 -10.94 5.14
CA GLN A 338 -27.20 -11.62 6.14
C GLN A 338 -27.20 -10.87 7.48
N ILE A 339 -27.49 -9.56 7.44
CA ILE A 339 -27.56 -8.70 8.61
C ILE A 339 -29.00 -8.67 9.12
N PRO A 340 -29.30 -8.99 10.40
CA PRO A 340 -30.60 -8.76 10.97
C PRO A 340 -30.95 -7.27 11.00
N GLN A 341 -32.22 -6.93 10.75
CA GLN A 341 -32.69 -5.55 10.79
C GLN A 341 -33.12 -5.20 12.22
N MET A 342 -32.48 -4.22 12.83
CA MET A 342 -32.83 -3.78 14.19
C MET A 342 -32.65 -2.26 14.34
N GLU A 343 -33.60 -1.66 15.11
CA GLU A 343 -33.53 -0.23 15.44
C GLU A 343 -32.39 0.10 16.40
N LYS A 344 -31.96 -0.86 17.19
CA LYS A 344 -30.95 -0.64 18.24
C LYS A 344 -29.97 -1.79 18.32
N TYR A 345 -28.76 -1.49 17.86
CA TYR A 345 -27.59 -2.34 18.05
C TYR A 345 -26.61 -1.68 19.00
N GLN A 346 -26.03 -2.46 19.91
CA GLN A 346 -24.85 -2.03 20.65
C GLN A 346 -23.62 -2.28 19.78
N ALA A 347 -22.99 -1.21 19.33
CA ALA A 347 -21.73 -1.27 18.61
C ALA A 347 -20.56 -0.88 19.53
N THR A 348 -19.39 -1.45 19.30
CA THR A 348 -18.14 -1.04 19.95
C THR A 348 -17.22 -0.45 18.91
N ASP A 349 -16.83 0.80 19.07
CA ASP A 349 -15.75 1.38 18.25
C ASP A 349 -14.41 0.73 18.64
N LEU A 350 -13.86 -0.05 17.74
CA LEU A 350 -12.65 -0.82 17.99
C LEU A 350 -11.40 0.05 18.13
N LEU A 351 -11.41 1.31 17.65
CA LEU A 351 -10.29 2.23 17.79
C LEU A 351 -10.19 2.80 19.21
N THR A 352 -11.35 3.06 19.84
CA THR A 352 -11.42 3.76 21.13
C THR A 352 -11.93 2.89 22.28
N GLY A 353 -12.60 1.78 21.97
CA GLY A 353 -13.33 0.94 22.94
C GLY A 353 -14.67 1.52 23.36
N ALA A 354 -15.08 2.67 22.84
CA ALA A 354 -16.37 3.29 23.17
C ALA A 354 -17.54 2.46 22.66
N LYS A 355 -18.61 2.39 23.47
CA LYS A 355 -19.87 1.74 23.08
C LYS A 355 -20.86 2.80 22.64
N GLU A 356 -21.56 2.53 21.56
CA GLU A 356 -22.61 3.40 21.04
C GLU A 356 -23.80 2.57 20.51
N GLU A 357 -24.99 3.17 20.59
CA GLU A 357 -26.19 2.58 20.02
C GLU A 357 -26.35 3.05 18.58
N ILE A 358 -26.49 2.13 17.64
CA ILE A 358 -26.73 2.42 16.23
C ILE A 358 -27.97 1.73 15.70
N CYS A 359 -28.57 2.32 14.68
CA CYS A 359 -29.73 1.79 13.98
C CYS A 359 -29.27 1.17 12.64
N LEU A 360 -29.62 -0.08 12.36
CA LEU A 360 -29.40 -0.73 11.07
C LEU A 360 -30.73 -1.19 10.48
N LEU A 361 -31.31 -0.32 9.65
CA LEU A 361 -32.54 -0.55 8.90
C LEU A 361 -32.40 -0.05 7.48
N PRO A 362 -32.95 -0.74 6.47
CA PRO A 362 -32.74 -0.39 5.06
C PRO A 362 -33.40 0.92 4.62
N TYR A 363 -34.27 1.49 5.42
CA TYR A 363 -35.01 2.73 5.13
C TYR A 363 -34.72 3.86 6.12
N LYS A 364 -33.77 3.66 7.02
CA LYS A 364 -33.37 4.65 8.03
C LYS A 364 -31.85 4.77 8.06
N ALA A 365 -31.35 5.96 7.83
CA ALA A 365 -29.92 6.21 7.86
C ALA A 365 -29.33 5.97 9.25
N THR A 366 -28.16 5.35 9.30
CA THR A 366 -27.35 5.20 10.52
C THR A 366 -26.58 6.50 10.74
N GLU A 367 -26.80 7.16 11.87
CA GLU A 367 -26.08 8.39 12.21
C GLU A 367 -24.86 8.06 13.05
N VAL A 368 -23.70 8.62 12.65
CA VAL A 368 -22.41 8.38 13.31
C VAL A 368 -21.58 9.69 13.29
N SER A 369 -20.95 10.01 14.43
CA SER A 369 -20.02 11.14 14.52
C SER A 369 -18.61 10.65 14.30
N VAL A 370 -17.86 11.27 13.35
CA VAL A 370 -16.49 10.89 12.98
C VAL A 370 -15.58 12.12 13.09
N GLY A 371 -14.48 11.97 13.83
CA GLY A 371 -13.51 13.04 14.04
C GLY A 371 -12.82 13.50 12.75
N ALA A 372 -12.21 14.68 12.82
CA ALA A 372 -11.36 15.22 11.75
C ALA A 372 -10.19 14.28 11.45
N TYR A 373 -9.92 14.01 10.16
CA TYR A 373 -8.85 13.13 9.71
C TYR A 373 -8.80 11.80 10.49
N ASN A 374 -9.95 11.16 10.64
CA ASN A 374 -10.08 9.96 11.46
C ASN A 374 -11.07 8.96 10.85
N GLY A 375 -11.36 7.90 11.59
CA GLY A 375 -12.40 6.93 11.24
C GLY A 375 -12.99 6.28 12.46
N LYS A 376 -14.01 5.45 12.24
CA LYS A 376 -14.61 4.53 13.19
C LYS A 376 -14.64 3.13 12.61
N ILE A 377 -14.40 2.15 13.45
CA ILE A 377 -14.55 0.73 13.15
C ILE A 377 -15.54 0.16 14.16
N LEU A 378 -16.81 0.21 13.81
CA LEU A 378 -17.90 -0.19 14.69
C LEU A 378 -18.15 -1.69 14.58
N LYS A 379 -17.83 -2.43 15.64
CA LYS A 379 -18.08 -3.86 15.73
C LYS A 379 -19.46 -4.13 16.32
N ILE A 380 -20.23 -4.96 15.62
CA ILE A 380 -21.52 -5.46 16.03
C ILE A 380 -21.45 -6.98 15.99
N THR A 381 -22.01 -7.63 17.01
CA THR A 381 -22.16 -9.10 17.06
C THR A 381 -23.64 -9.44 17.16
N PHE A 382 -24.09 -10.39 16.34
CA PHE A 382 -25.49 -10.83 16.25
C PHE A 382 -25.73 -12.13 17.04
#